data_d9440834bbb9c2cc6167c81e8242e23d
#
_entry.id   d9440834bbb9c2cc6167c81e8242e23d
#
_cell.length_a   1.000
_cell.length_b   1.000
_cell.length_c   1.000
_cell.angle_alpha   90.00
_cell.angle_beta   90.00
_cell.angle_gamma   90.00
#
_symmetry.space_group_name_H-M   'P 1'
#
loop_
_entity.id
_entity.type
_entity.pdbx_description
1 polymer ?
#
loop_
_entity_poly.entity_id
_entity_poly.type
_entity_poly.pdbx_seq_one_letter_code
_entity_poly.pdbx_strand_id
1 'polypeptide(L)'
;MFTFANKYKCYTEMLFNSIEFLIYLPVVFLLYWFVFKPLRWQNLFVVIASYVFYGWWDWRFLLLIALTTFCSYMSGILLDRNEGNRKKQKWISAGNIILNLAILCVFKYCNFFGENLAILLSALGWEADWVTLDILLPVGISFYTFQALSYTIDVYQHKIKPTYDIVAFFAFISFFPQLVAGPIERATNLLPQFLKVRSFSYEQAVDGMRQILWGLFKKMVVADNCAIAVNSIFADYQSLDGSHLLLGAIFFTFQIYGDFSGYSDIAIGTARLFGINLMRNFNYPYFSRDIAEFWRRWHISLTTWFRDYIYFPLGGSRCSKWKTMRNTAIIFLVSGFWHGANWTFVCWGAYHAFLFFPLLLLGKNRKYTDVVAKDRLLPSVKEVFQMLITFMLVVIGWIIFRAETIHQAWDYIVCMVTKFHFSMPAHGKDPLIYIAILLIIEWLQRQKQFGLQLEEKGIFRHRAVRWTIYYIVFIATFLLAGKQEEFIYFQF
;
A
#
# COMPACT_ATOMS: atom_id res chain seq x y z
N MET A 1 -20.42 16.87 4.54
CA MET A 1 -20.65 17.40 3.18
C MET A 1 -20.23 16.38 2.13
N PHE A 2 -20.76 15.15 2.24
CA PHE A 2 -20.39 13.97 1.40
C PHE A 2 -21.50 13.58 0.39
N THR A 3 -22.38 14.51 -0.01
CA THR A 3 -23.64 14.15 -0.68
C THR A 3 -23.71 14.49 -2.17
N PHE A 4 -22.67 15.02 -2.82
CA PHE A 4 -22.75 15.41 -4.23
C PHE A 4 -21.89 14.61 -5.22
N ALA A 5 -20.91 13.81 -4.77
CA ALA A 5 -20.07 13.00 -5.68
C ALA A 5 -20.74 11.72 -6.21
N ASN A 6 -21.89 11.33 -5.67
CA ASN A 6 -22.52 10.00 -5.94
C ASN A 6 -23.59 10.00 -7.04
N LYS A 7 -23.74 11.06 -7.84
CA LYS A 7 -24.88 11.15 -8.79
C LYS A 7 -24.57 10.68 -10.23
N TYR A 8 -23.30 10.29 -10.55
CA TYR A 8 -22.92 9.84 -11.89
C TYR A 8 -22.04 8.56 -11.94
N LYS A 9 -21.94 7.78 -10.87
CA LYS A 9 -21.19 6.53 -10.86
C LYS A 9 -22.08 5.31 -11.09
N CYS A 10 -22.48 5.07 -12.33
CA CYS A 10 -23.00 3.79 -12.80
C CYS A 10 -21.96 3.06 -13.68
N TYR A 11 -20.65 3.24 -13.39
CA TYR A 11 -19.62 2.43 -14.01
C TYR A 11 -19.10 1.44 -12.98
N THR A 12 -19.26 0.16 -13.28
CA THR A 12 -18.65 -0.94 -12.52
C THR A 12 -17.12 -0.80 -12.63
N GLU A 13 -16.46 -0.42 -11.55
CA GLU A 13 -15.00 -0.28 -11.51
C GLU A 13 -14.36 -1.67 -11.64
N MET A 14 -13.32 -1.81 -12.47
CA MET A 14 -12.58 -3.07 -12.56
C MET A 14 -11.61 -3.18 -11.37
N LEU A 15 -12.13 -3.68 -10.25
CA LEU A 15 -11.32 -4.02 -9.07
C LEU A 15 -10.82 -5.47 -9.16
N PHE A 16 -9.76 -5.82 -8.43
CA PHE A 16 -9.21 -7.18 -8.43
C PHE A 16 -10.17 -8.26 -7.88
N ASN A 17 -11.19 -7.87 -7.13
CA ASN A 17 -12.25 -8.73 -6.63
C ASN A 17 -13.56 -8.62 -7.43
N SER A 18 -13.55 -7.98 -8.59
CA SER A 18 -14.71 -7.82 -9.46
C SER A 18 -14.85 -8.98 -10.47
N ILE A 19 -16.06 -9.17 -11.00
CA ILE A 19 -16.34 -10.16 -12.04
C ILE A 19 -15.61 -9.80 -13.34
N GLU A 20 -15.50 -8.50 -13.64
CA GLU A 20 -14.78 -7.97 -14.80
C GLU A 20 -13.31 -8.41 -14.76
N PHE A 21 -12.66 -8.32 -13.60
CA PHE A 21 -11.28 -8.77 -13.43
C PHE A 21 -11.16 -10.30 -13.55
N LEU A 22 -12.13 -11.03 -13.03
CA LEU A 22 -12.17 -12.51 -13.14
C LEU A 22 -12.22 -12.98 -14.60
N ILE A 23 -12.86 -12.21 -15.50
CA ILE A 23 -12.91 -12.47 -16.93
C ILE A 23 -11.65 -11.92 -17.62
N TYR A 24 -11.25 -10.70 -17.26
CA TYR A 24 -10.11 -10.01 -17.86
C TYR A 24 -8.80 -10.79 -17.68
N LEU A 25 -8.50 -11.27 -16.47
CA LEU A 25 -7.23 -11.93 -16.15
C LEU A 25 -6.97 -13.19 -16.99
N PRO A 26 -7.90 -14.15 -17.14
CA PRO A 26 -7.70 -15.32 -18.01
C PRO A 26 -7.51 -14.94 -19.48
N VAL A 27 -8.27 -13.98 -20.00
CA VAL A 27 -8.12 -13.51 -21.38
C VAL A 27 -6.74 -12.93 -21.62
N VAL A 28 -6.29 -12.02 -20.75
CA VAL A 28 -4.96 -11.41 -20.85
C VAL A 28 -3.85 -12.46 -20.69
N PHE A 29 -4.02 -13.41 -19.76
CA PHE A 29 -3.06 -14.51 -19.57
C PHE A 29 -2.90 -15.39 -20.81
N LEU A 30 -4.01 -15.80 -21.45
CA LEU A 30 -3.98 -16.63 -22.64
C LEU A 30 -3.36 -15.89 -23.83
N LEU A 31 -3.75 -14.64 -24.07
CA LEU A 31 -3.16 -13.83 -25.14
C LEU A 31 -1.66 -13.59 -24.92
N TYR A 32 -1.25 -13.31 -23.69
CA TYR A 32 0.14 -13.06 -23.33
C TYR A 32 1.06 -14.26 -23.62
N TRP A 33 0.66 -15.47 -23.26
CA TRP A 33 1.52 -16.66 -23.40
C TRP A 33 1.38 -17.36 -24.74
N PHE A 34 0.21 -17.36 -25.37
CA PHE A 34 -0.03 -18.13 -26.59
C PHE A 34 0.03 -17.29 -27.86
N VAL A 35 -0.32 -16.02 -27.82
CA VAL A 35 -0.36 -15.14 -29.00
C VAL A 35 0.88 -14.25 -29.07
N PHE A 36 1.20 -13.50 -28.01
CA PHE A 36 2.27 -12.50 -28.01
C PHE A 36 3.59 -13.08 -27.48
N LYS A 37 4.23 -13.99 -28.24
CA LYS A 37 5.48 -14.67 -27.82
C LYS A 37 6.75 -13.82 -27.90
N PRO A 38 7.01 -12.99 -28.97
CA PRO A 38 8.20 -12.15 -29.01
C PRO A 38 8.18 -11.07 -27.94
N LEU A 39 9.31 -10.85 -27.26
CA LEU A 39 9.44 -9.95 -26.10
C LEU A 39 8.83 -8.57 -26.33
N ARG A 40 9.11 -7.94 -27.48
CA ARG A 40 8.60 -6.61 -27.80
C ARG A 40 7.08 -6.57 -27.92
N TRP A 41 6.49 -7.57 -28.61
CA TRP A 41 5.04 -7.68 -28.74
C TRP A 41 4.37 -8.05 -27.42
N GLN A 42 5.02 -8.88 -26.62
CA GLN A 42 4.56 -9.23 -25.28
C GLN A 42 4.54 -8.01 -24.36
N ASN A 43 5.59 -7.16 -24.40
CA ASN A 43 5.61 -5.92 -23.65
C ASN A 43 4.57 -4.92 -24.17
N LEU A 44 4.41 -4.78 -25.48
CA LEU A 44 3.38 -3.89 -26.06
C LEU A 44 1.99 -4.35 -25.65
N PHE A 45 1.72 -5.66 -25.68
CA PHE A 45 0.46 -6.20 -25.21
C PHE A 45 0.22 -5.91 -23.72
N VAL A 46 1.25 -6.02 -22.87
CA VAL A 46 1.16 -5.63 -21.45
C VAL A 46 0.79 -4.15 -21.29
N VAL A 47 1.37 -3.25 -22.09
CA VAL A 47 1.01 -1.82 -22.07
C VAL A 47 -0.46 -1.63 -22.43
N ILE A 48 -0.91 -2.26 -23.54
CA ILE A 48 -2.30 -2.14 -24.00
C ILE A 48 -3.26 -2.70 -22.95
N ALA A 49 -3.00 -3.90 -22.44
CA ALA A 49 -3.80 -4.51 -21.40
C ALA A 49 -3.85 -3.62 -20.14
N SER A 50 -2.71 -3.08 -19.70
CA SER A 50 -2.65 -2.19 -18.55
C SER A 50 -3.44 -0.90 -18.75
N TYR A 51 -3.42 -0.34 -19.97
CA TYR A 51 -4.18 0.85 -20.29
C TYR A 51 -5.68 0.57 -20.39
N VAL A 52 -6.09 -0.62 -20.87
CA VAL A 52 -7.49 -1.07 -20.82
C VAL A 52 -7.94 -1.19 -19.35
N PHE A 53 -7.15 -1.86 -18.50
CA PHE A 53 -7.45 -2.01 -17.09
C PHE A 53 -7.59 -0.66 -16.37
N TYR A 54 -6.65 0.24 -16.57
CA TYR A 54 -6.64 1.55 -15.93
C TYR A 54 -7.72 2.49 -16.50
N GLY A 55 -7.89 2.48 -17.83
CA GLY A 55 -8.88 3.30 -18.53
C GLY A 55 -10.33 2.87 -18.26
N TRP A 56 -10.54 1.65 -17.76
CA TRP A 56 -11.85 1.20 -17.31
C TRP A 56 -12.40 2.05 -16.16
N TRP A 57 -11.49 2.54 -15.32
CA TRP A 57 -11.86 3.45 -14.25
C TRP A 57 -12.11 4.88 -14.76
N ASP A 58 -11.12 5.48 -15.47
CA ASP A 58 -11.28 6.77 -16.16
C ASP A 58 -10.24 6.95 -17.28
N TRP A 59 -10.70 6.90 -18.54
CA TRP A 59 -9.82 7.03 -19.71
C TRP A 59 -9.07 8.37 -19.80
N ARG A 60 -9.58 9.45 -19.16
CA ARG A 60 -8.96 10.78 -19.18
C ARG A 60 -7.58 10.76 -18.55
N PHE A 61 -7.39 9.93 -17.54
CA PHE A 61 -6.10 9.80 -16.87
C PHE A 61 -5.05 8.96 -17.61
N LEU A 62 -5.44 8.29 -18.70
CA LEU A 62 -4.47 7.62 -19.59
C LEU A 62 -3.48 8.60 -20.19
N LEU A 63 -3.92 9.81 -20.56
CA LEU A 63 -3.03 10.84 -21.06
C LEU A 63 -2.02 11.30 -20.01
N LEU A 64 -2.44 11.39 -18.76
CA LEU A 64 -1.58 11.82 -17.67
C LEU A 64 -0.47 10.80 -17.37
N ILE A 65 -0.83 9.50 -17.27
CA ILE A 65 0.17 8.45 -17.08
C ILE A 65 1.10 8.31 -18.28
N ALA A 66 0.58 8.46 -19.52
CA ALA A 66 1.40 8.44 -20.72
C ALA A 66 2.39 9.61 -20.76
N LEU A 67 1.94 10.83 -20.42
CA LEU A 67 2.79 12.03 -20.36
C LEU A 67 3.90 11.89 -19.32
N THR A 68 3.56 11.53 -18.08
CA THR A 68 4.54 11.37 -17.00
C THR A 68 5.54 10.26 -17.30
N THR A 69 5.08 9.16 -17.90
CA THR A 69 5.93 8.05 -18.35
C THR A 69 6.88 8.52 -19.45
N PHE A 70 6.39 9.22 -20.48
CA PHE A 70 7.20 9.72 -21.57
C PHE A 70 8.26 10.74 -21.08
N CYS A 71 7.87 11.70 -20.24
CA CYS A 71 8.81 12.68 -19.67
C CYS A 71 9.92 12.00 -18.87
N SER A 72 9.58 10.98 -18.08
CA SER A 72 10.56 10.22 -17.28
C SER A 72 11.48 9.37 -18.17
N TYR A 73 10.95 8.76 -19.24
CA TYR A 73 11.73 8.07 -20.26
C TYR A 73 12.74 9.01 -20.92
N MET A 74 12.26 10.18 -21.38
CA MET A 74 13.12 11.18 -22.02
C MET A 74 14.17 11.73 -21.07
N SER A 75 13.84 11.94 -19.79
CA SER A 75 14.80 12.36 -18.77
C SER A 75 15.95 11.37 -18.63
N GLY A 76 15.68 10.05 -18.65
CA GLY A 76 16.70 9.02 -18.62
C GLY A 76 17.67 9.09 -19.82
N ILE A 77 17.13 9.23 -21.04
CA ILE A 77 17.95 9.40 -22.26
C ILE A 77 18.78 10.68 -22.21
N LEU A 78 18.18 11.80 -21.78
CA LEU A 78 18.89 13.07 -21.66
C LEU A 78 20.00 13.03 -20.61
N LEU A 79 19.81 12.31 -19.52
CA LEU A 79 20.84 12.09 -18.50
C LEU A 79 22.03 11.32 -19.07
N ASP A 80 21.81 10.29 -19.85
CA ASP A 80 22.85 9.51 -20.53
C ASP A 80 23.60 10.32 -21.57
N ARG A 81 22.86 11.01 -22.46
CA ARG A 81 23.50 11.87 -23.49
C ARG A 81 24.32 13.03 -22.94
N ASN A 82 24.11 13.39 -21.67
CA ASN A 82 24.89 14.41 -20.98
C ASN A 82 25.81 13.81 -19.92
N GLU A 83 26.22 12.54 -20.10
CA GLU A 83 27.22 11.92 -19.25
C GLU A 83 28.50 12.76 -19.26
N GLY A 84 29.08 13.00 -18.07
CA GLY A 84 30.24 13.90 -17.88
C GLY A 84 29.86 15.36 -17.60
N ASN A 85 28.66 15.84 -17.93
CA ASN A 85 28.19 17.18 -17.55
C ASN A 85 27.27 17.16 -16.33
N ARG A 86 27.84 17.08 -15.14
CA ARG A 86 27.08 16.95 -13.88
C ARG A 86 26.09 18.09 -13.63
N LYS A 87 26.40 19.31 -14.09
CA LYS A 87 25.49 20.46 -13.96
C LYS A 87 24.23 20.27 -14.80
N LYS A 88 24.37 19.86 -16.07
CA LYS A 88 23.23 19.58 -16.94
C LYS A 88 22.41 18.39 -16.42
N GLN A 89 23.07 17.30 -16.01
CA GLN A 89 22.39 16.15 -15.42
C GLN A 89 21.54 16.53 -14.19
N LYS A 90 22.07 17.41 -13.31
CA LYS A 90 21.33 17.91 -12.15
C LYS A 90 20.06 18.65 -12.55
N TRP A 91 20.13 19.53 -13.57
CA TRP A 91 18.96 20.27 -14.03
C TRP A 91 17.92 19.37 -14.73
N ILE A 92 18.34 18.39 -15.52
CA ILE A 92 17.46 17.41 -16.15
C ILE A 92 16.73 16.60 -15.08
N SER A 93 17.46 16.06 -14.11
CA SER A 93 16.85 15.31 -13.02
C SER A 93 15.90 16.16 -12.18
N ALA A 94 16.32 17.37 -11.79
CA ALA A 94 15.48 18.30 -11.04
C ALA A 94 14.21 18.66 -11.81
N GLY A 95 14.29 18.93 -13.12
CA GLY A 95 13.16 19.27 -13.98
C GLY A 95 12.11 18.14 -14.00
N ASN A 96 12.53 16.89 -14.18
CA ASN A 96 11.60 15.75 -14.16
C ASN A 96 11.02 15.50 -12.76
N ILE A 97 11.81 15.65 -11.69
CA ILE A 97 11.32 15.54 -10.32
C ILE A 97 10.27 16.61 -10.04
N ILE A 98 10.55 17.87 -10.38
CA ILE A 98 9.63 18.99 -10.18
C ILE A 98 8.34 18.77 -10.98
N LEU A 99 8.43 18.32 -12.25
CA LEU A 99 7.25 18.03 -13.08
C LEU A 99 6.35 16.99 -12.42
N ASN A 100 6.90 15.84 -12.02
CA ASN A 100 6.12 14.76 -11.40
C ASN A 100 5.52 15.18 -10.05
N LEU A 101 6.28 15.92 -9.23
CA LEU A 101 5.77 16.44 -7.95
C LEU A 101 4.72 17.55 -8.15
N ALA A 102 4.87 18.42 -9.15
CA ALA A 102 3.90 19.46 -9.47
C ALA A 102 2.56 18.84 -9.90
N ILE A 103 2.59 17.82 -10.76
CA ILE A 103 1.40 17.06 -11.15
C ILE A 103 0.72 16.46 -9.91
N LEU A 104 1.49 15.77 -9.07
CA LEU A 104 0.95 15.19 -7.81
C LEU A 104 0.37 16.29 -6.91
N CYS A 105 1.04 17.45 -6.80
CA CYS A 105 0.59 18.57 -5.99
C CYS A 105 -0.74 19.13 -6.47
N VAL A 106 -0.90 19.33 -7.77
CA VAL A 106 -2.15 19.85 -8.35
C VAL A 106 -3.32 18.89 -8.07
N PHE A 107 -3.15 17.61 -8.35
CA PHE A 107 -4.27 16.66 -8.21
C PHE A 107 -4.59 16.26 -6.76
N LYS A 108 -3.61 16.23 -5.87
CA LYS A 108 -3.81 15.73 -4.50
C LYS A 108 -3.83 16.83 -3.45
N TYR A 109 -3.09 17.90 -3.60
CA TYR A 109 -2.84 18.85 -2.51
C TYR A 109 -3.32 20.27 -2.77
N CYS A 110 -3.81 20.61 -3.99
CA CYS A 110 -4.18 21.97 -4.36
C CYS A 110 -5.22 22.56 -3.40
N ASN A 111 -6.32 21.85 -3.16
CA ASN A 111 -7.39 22.31 -2.26
C ASN A 111 -6.89 22.44 -0.82
N PHE A 112 -6.12 21.48 -0.32
CA PHE A 112 -5.56 21.53 1.02
C PHE A 112 -4.71 22.78 1.25
N PHE A 113 -3.80 23.09 0.31
CA PHE A 113 -2.98 24.30 0.45
C PHE A 113 -3.80 25.57 0.27
N GLY A 114 -4.76 25.61 -0.65
CA GLY A 114 -5.63 26.76 -0.89
C GLY A 114 -6.50 27.09 0.33
N GLU A 115 -7.15 26.09 0.91
CA GLU A 115 -7.99 26.24 2.11
C GLU A 115 -7.17 26.71 3.32
N ASN A 116 -6.01 26.05 3.58
CA ASN A 116 -5.15 26.47 4.70
C ASN A 116 -4.55 27.87 4.50
N LEU A 117 -4.24 28.25 3.24
CA LEU A 117 -3.79 29.61 2.93
C LEU A 117 -4.91 30.64 3.16
N ALA A 118 -6.14 30.36 2.74
CA ALA A 118 -7.29 31.23 2.96
C ALA A 118 -7.54 31.44 4.47
N ILE A 119 -7.48 30.37 5.27
CA ILE A 119 -7.59 30.44 6.74
C ILE A 119 -6.49 31.33 7.33
N LEU A 120 -5.24 31.16 6.88
CA LEU A 120 -4.11 31.95 7.37
C LEU A 120 -4.28 33.44 7.01
N LEU A 121 -4.67 33.75 5.78
CA LEU A 121 -4.88 35.13 5.34
C LEU A 121 -6.04 35.80 6.10
N SER A 122 -7.14 35.09 6.31
CA SER A 122 -8.27 35.54 7.12
C SER A 122 -7.85 35.84 8.57
N ALA A 123 -6.99 35.01 9.16
CA ALA A 123 -6.44 35.26 10.51
C ALA A 123 -5.52 36.50 10.58
N LEU A 124 -4.94 36.92 9.43
CA LEU A 124 -4.14 38.13 9.29
C LEU A 124 -4.99 39.36 8.91
N GLY A 125 -6.33 39.22 8.85
CA GLY A 125 -7.25 40.31 8.51
C GLY A 125 -7.44 40.53 7.00
N TRP A 126 -7.00 39.62 6.16
CA TRP A 126 -7.22 39.67 4.71
C TRP A 126 -8.37 38.74 4.35
N GLU A 127 -9.42 39.30 3.76
CA GLU A 127 -10.51 38.47 3.19
C GLU A 127 -9.99 37.73 1.97
N ALA A 128 -9.84 36.42 2.10
CA ALA A 128 -9.42 35.53 1.04
C ALA A 128 -10.28 34.27 1.06
N ASP A 129 -11.11 34.12 0.04
CA ASP A 129 -11.90 32.92 -0.17
C ASP A 129 -11.18 31.98 -1.16
N TRP A 130 -11.07 30.72 -0.77
CA TRP A 130 -10.62 29.69 -1.68
C TRP A 130 -11.83 28.96 -2.29
N VAL A 131 -11.93 28.98 -3.59
CA VAL A 131 -12.90 28.14 -4.31
C VAL A 131 -12.33 26.74 -4.43
N THR A 132 -12.93 25.78 -3.72
CA THR A 132 -12.55 24.38 -3.81
C THR A 132 -12.70 23.88 -5.24
N LEU A 133 -11.60 23.42 -5.84
CA LEU A 133 -11.61 22.90 -7.20
C LEU A 133 -12.14 21.45 -7.18
N ASP A 134 -13.08 21.16 -8.07
CA ASP A 134 -13.58 19.78 -8.25
C ASP A 134 -12.58 18.96 -9.08
N ILE A 135 -11.45 18.61 -8.45
CA ILE A 135 -10.38 17.85 -9.07
C ILE A 135 -10.54 16.38 -8.70
N LEU A 136 -10.90 15.56 -9.68
CA LEU A 136 -10.94 14.11 -9.49
C LEU A 136 -9.52 13.57 -9.35
N LEU A 137 -9.24 12.87 -8.23
CA LEU A 137 -7.93 12.29 -7.96
C LEU A 137 -7.70 11.05 -8.83
N PRO A 138 -6.66 11.02 -9.71
CA PRO A 138 -6.34 9.83 -10.48
C PRO A 138 -5.88 8.69 -9.57
N VAL A 139 -6.52 7.53 -9.69
CA VAL A 139 -6.12 6.34 -8.93
C VAL A 139 -4.68 5.98 -9.24
N GLY A 140 -3.90 5.64 -8.21
CA GLY A 140 -2.51 5.24 -8.37
C GLY A 140 -1.52 6.35 -8.73
N ILE A 141 -1.93 7.65 -8.81
CA ILE A 141 -1.03 8.75 -9.16
C ILE A 141 0.21 8.79 -8.28
N SER A 142 0.06 8.56 -6.99
CA SER A 142 1.17 8.53 -6.03
C SER A 142 2.13 7.36 -6.30
N PHE A 143 1.62 6.21 -6.75
CA PHE A 143 2.40 5.00 -7.01
C PHE A 143 3.26 5.14 -8.26
N TYR A 144 2.68 5.49 -9.42
CA TYR A 144 3.46 5.64 -10.63
C TYR A 144 4.38 6.87 -10.60
N THR A 145 4.01 7.92 -9.85
CA THR A 145 4.92 9.06 -9.58
C THR A 145 6.18 8.58 -8.87
N PHE A 146 6.07 7.79 -7.81
CA PHE A 146 7.23 7.26 -7.10
C PHE A 146 8.09 6.33 -7.93
N GLN A 147 7.50 5.56 -8.84
CA GLN A 147 8.26 4.75 -9.80
C GLN A 147 9.05 5.62 -10.78
N ALA A 148 8.40 6.63 -11.37
CA ALA A 148 9.01 7.57 -12.29
C ALA A 148 10.15 8.36 -11.63
N LEU A 149 9.94 8.83 -10.39
CA LEU A 149 10.97 9.49 -9.58
C LEU A 149 12.15 8.56 -9.29
N SER A 150 11.88 7.31 -8.88
CA SER A 150 12.93 6.34 -8.58
C SER A 150 13.82 6.09 -9.79
N TYR A 151 13.23 5.93 -10.98
CA TYR A 151 13.98 5.75 -12.21
C TYR A 151 14.92 6.94 -12.51
N THR A 152 14.39 8.15 -12.48
CA THR A 152 15.17 9.36 -12.77
C THR A 152 16.32 9.55 -11.78
N ILE A 153 16.05 9.32 -10.49
CA ILE A 153 17.07 9.44 -9.43
C ILE A 153 18.10 8.32 -9.56
N ASP A 154 17.71 7.08 -9.85
CA ASP A 154 18.63 5.95 -9.96
C ASP A 154 19.52 6.07 -11.20
N VAL A 155 19.01 6.59 -12.33
CA VAL A 155 19.82 6.93 -13.51
C VAL A 155 20.80 8.06 -13.18
N TYR A 156 20.33 9.14 -12.54
CA TYR A 156 21.21 10.25 -12.13
C TYR A 156 22.31 9.84 -11.16
N GLN A 157 22.03 8.85 -10.29
CA GLN A 157 22.98 8.30 -9.34
C GLN A 157 23.84 7.16 -9.93
N HIS A 158 23.70 6.84 -11.22
CA HIS A 158 24.37 5.74 -11.92
C HIS A 158 24.12 4.35 -11.31
N LYS A 159 22.99 4.15 -10.63
CA LYS A 159 22.58 2.84 -10.09
C LYS A 159 22.01 1.92 -11.17
N ILE A 160 21.41 2.51 -12.20
CA ILE A 160 20.86 1.81 -13.36
C ILE A 160 21.22 2.58 -14.62
N LYS A 161 21.48 1.85 -15.71
CA LYS A 161 21.61 2.47 -17.04
C LYS A 161 20.21 2.78 -17.59
N PRO A 162 20.02 3.89 -18.31
CA PRO A 162 18.75 4.18 -18.94
C PRO A 162 18.44 3.15 -20.02
N THR A 163 17.15 2.88 -20.21
CA THR A 163 16.72 2.03 -21.33
C THR A 163 16.36 2.89 -22.54
N TYR A 164 16.71 2.41 -23.73
CA TYR A 164 16.28 2.97 -25.00
C TYR A 164 15.04 2.25 -25.57
N ASP A 165 14.59 1.19 -24.92
CA ASP A 165 13.33 0.50 -25.27
C ASP A 165 12.14 1.20 -24.59
N ILE A 166 11.46 2.06 -25.37
CA ILE A 166 10.30 2.80 -24.91
C ILE A 166 9.15 1.88 -24.51
N VAL A 167 8.97 0.73 -25.21
CA VAL A 167 7.87 -0.21 -24.94
C VAL A 167 8.11 -0.90 -23.60
N ALA A 168 9.33 -1.35 -23.33
CA ALA A 168 9.69 -1.93 -22.04
C ALA A 168 9.55 -0.92 -20.90
N PHE A 169 9.87 0.36 -21.14
CA PHE A 169 9.73 1.41 -20.13
C PHE A 169 8.26 1.71 -19.81
N PHE A 170 7.40 1.82 -20.84
CA PHE A 170 5.96 1.98 -20.65
C PHE A 170 5.37 0.78 -19.91
N ALA A 171 5.76 -0.46 -20.27
CA ALA A 171 5.34 -1.66 -19.56
C ALA A 171 5.77 -1.65 -18.08
N PHE A 172 6.97 -1.15 -17.78
CA PHE A 172 7.46 -1.01 -16.40
C PHE A 172 6.59 -0.06 -15.55
N ILE A 173 6.24 1.12 -16.07
CA ILE A 173 5.45 2.11 -15.32
C ILE A 173 3.98 1.68 -15.22
N SER A 174 3.39 1.18 -16.31
CA SER A 174 1.95 0.95 -16.40
C SER A 174 1.51 -0.47 -16.04
N PHE A 175 2.40 -1.37 -15.64
CA PHE A 175 2.08 -2.77 -15.37
C PHE A 175 0.87 -2.91 -14.42
N PHE A 176 -0.28 -3.35 -14.97
CA PHE A 176 -1.58 -3.30 -14.29
C PHE A 176 -1.63 -3.97 -12.91
N PRO A 177 -0.90 -5.08 -12.62
CA PRO A 177 -0.97 -5.68 -11.30
C PRO A 177 -0.49 -4.76 -10.17
N GLN A 178 0.49 -3.90 -10.45
CA GLN A 178 1.05 -2.99 -9.44
C GLN A 178 0.49 -1.58 -9.50
N LEU A 179 -0.06 -1.15 -10.66
CA LEU A 179 -0.32 0.25 -11.00
C LEU A 179 -1.24 0.95 -9.98
N VAL A 180 -2.24 0.26 -9.49
CA VAL A 180 -3.31 0.83 -8.66
C VAL A 180 -2.96 0.80 -7.17
N ALA A 181 -2.58 -0.35 -6.65
CA ALA A 181 -2.33 -0.58 -5.23
C ALA A 181 -1.32 -1.71 -4.95
N GLY A 182 -0.55 -2.08 -5.95
CA GLY A 182 0.53 -3.05 -5.79
C GLY A 182 1.71 -2.49 -4.99
N PRO A 183 2.75 -3.27 -4.75
CA PRO A 183 3.99 -2.77 -4.17
C PRO A 183 4.60 -1.66 -5.03
N ILE A 184 5.12 -0.59 -4.41
CA ILE A 184 5.82 0.49 -5.11
C ILE A 184 7.16 -0.04 -5.62
N GLU A 185 7.17 -0.42 -6.90
CA GLU A 185 8.33 -1.04 -7.53
C GLU A 185 9.41 -0.01 -7.90
N ARG A 186 10.64 -0.49 -7.96
CA ARG A 186 11.79 0.30 -8.40
C ARG A 186 12.23 -0.09 -9.77
N ALA A 187 12.80 0.88 -10.50
CA ALA A 187 13.37 0.64 -11.80
C ALA A 187 14.47 -0.45 -11.75
N THR A 188 15.28 -0.46 -10.70
CA THR A 188 16.34 -1.46 -10.49
C THR A 188 15.85 -2.90 -10.37
N ASN A 189 14.60 -3.10 -9.90
CA ASN A 189 14.00 -4.43 -9.73
C ASN A 189 13.13 -4.85 -10.91
N LEU A 190 12.22 -3.98 -11.34
CA LEU A 190 11.16 -4.37 -12.26
C LEU A 190 11.54 -4.14 -13.73
N LEU A 191 12.19 -3.02 -14.09
CA LEU A 191 12.55 -2.73 -15.49
C LEU A 191 13.42 -3.82 -16.13
N PRO A 192 14.44 -4.41 -15.47
CA PRO A 192 15.21 -5.50 -16.04
C PRO A 192 14.40 -6.74 -16.40
N GLN A 193 13.25 -6.97 -15.75
CA GLN A 193 12.36 -8.10 -16.04
C GLN A 193 11.57 -7.90 -17.34
N PHE A 194 11.33 -6.65 -17.75
CA PHE A 194 10.74 -6.30 -19.05
C PHE A 194 11.76 -6.32 -20.20
N LEU A 195 13.06 -6.28 -19.89
CA LEU A 195 14.13 -6.36 -20.88
C LEU A 195 14.61 -7.80 -21.15
N LYS A 196 14.09 -8.78 -20.39
CA LYS A 196 14.45 -10.20 -20.54
C LYS A 196 13.29 -10.99 -21.10
N VAL A 197 13.61 -11.99 -21.93
CA VAL A 197 12.61 -12.96 -22.40
C VAL A 197 12.07 -13.75 -21.22
N ARG A 198 10.74 -13.86 -21.15
CA ARG A 198 10.04 -14.58 -20.09
C ARG A 198 9.63 -15.95 -20.58
N SER A 199 9.70 -16.94 -19.72
CA SER A 199 9.23 -18.31 -19.95
C SER A 199 8.15 -18.64 -18.93
N PHE A 200 7.15 -19.40 -19.37
CA PHE A 200 6.10 -19.86 -18.47
C PHE A 200 6.66 -20.87 -17.47
N SER A 201 6.42 -20.65 -16.20
CA SER A 201 6.72 -21.59 -15.13
C SER A 201 5.41 -22.01 -14.44
N TYR A 202 5.08 -23.29 -14.54
CA TYR A 202 3.90 -23.85 -13.89
C TYR A 202 3.95 -23.67 -12.37
N GLU A 203 5.12 -23.89 -11.75
CA GLU A 203 5.29 -23.75 -10.31
C GLU A 203 5.04 -22.31 -9.85
N GLN A 204 5.60 -21.34 -10.58
CA GLN A 204 5.39 -19.92 -10.30
C GLN A 204 3.92 -19.51 -10.50
N ALA A 205 3.26 -20.04 -11.52
CA ALA A 205 1.84 -19.77 -11.78
C ALA A 205 0.95 -20.36 -10.67
N VAL A 206 1.19 -21.60 -10.25
CA VAL A 206 0.45 -22.22 -9.14
C VAL A 206 0.65 -21.47 -7.82
N ASP A 207 1.89 -21.05 -7.52
CA ASP A 207 2.18 -20.24 -6.34
C ASP A 207 1.50 -18.87 -6.41
N GLY A 208 1.49 -18.26 -7.60
CA GLY A 208 0.75 -17.03 -7.87
C GLY A 208 -0.75 -17.16 -7.62
N MET A 209 -1.38 -18.24 -8.12
CA MET A 209 -2.81 -18.51 -7.89
C MET A 209 -3.17 -18.70 -6.41
N ARG A 210 -2.28 -19.40 -5.66
CA ARG A 210 -2.44 -19.55 -4.21
C ARG A 210 -2.35 -18.21 -3.49
N GLN A 211 -1.46 -17.34 -3.93
CA GLN A 211 -1.31 -16.01 -3.35
C GLN A 211 -2.50 -15.10 -3.70
N ILE A 212 -3.03 -15.17 -4.92
CA ILE A 212 -4.28 -14.49 -5.30
C ILE A 212 -5.44 -14.93 -4.40
N LEU A 213 -5.62 -16.24 -4.24
CA LEU A 213 -6.68 -16.79 -3.39
C LEU A 213 -6.57 -16.29 -1.93
N TRP A 214 -5.36 -16.25 -1.36
CA TRP A 214 -5.12 -15.71 -0.04
C TRP A 214 -5.42 -14.21 0.05
N GLY A 215 -5.06 -13.46 -0.98
CA GLY A 215 -5.37 -12.04 -1.10
C GLY A 215 -6.88 -11.77 -1.17
N LEU A 216 -7.61 -12.54 -1.97
CA LEU A 216 -9.08 -12.46 -2.05
C LEU A 216 -9.74 -12.77 -0.69
N PHE A 217 -9.30 -13.80 0.02
CA PHE A 217 -9.80 -14.09 1.37
C PHE A 217 -9.59 -12.89 2.31
N LYS A 218 -8.41 -12.29 2.34
CA LYS A 218 -8.13 -11.13 3.18
C LYS A 218 -9.00 -9.92 2.82
N LYS A 219 -9.18 -9.63 1.52
CA LYS A 219 -10.00 -8.51 1.04
C LYS A 219 -11.48 -8.76 1.29
N MET A 220 -12.03 -9.86 0.77
CA MET A 220 -13.48 -10.07 0.71
C MET A 220 -14.07 -10.55 2.05
N VAL A 221 -13.33 -11.39 2.80
CA VAL A 221 -13.84 -11.97 4.05
C VAL A 221 -13.43 -11.14 5.26
N VAL A 222 -12.17 -10.71 5.33
CA VAL A 222 -11.72 -9.99 6.54
C VAL A 222 -11.99 -8.49 6.40
N ALA A 223 -11.45 -7.83 5.37
CA ALA A 223 -11.50 -6.38 5.27
C ALA A 223 -12.91 -5.85 5.06
N ASP A 224 -13.65 -6.39 4.08
CA ASP A 224 -14.98 -5.88 3.72
C ASP A 224 -16.01 -6.10 4.85
N ASN A 225 -15.93 -7.22 5.59
CA ASN A 225 -16.78 -7.43 6.76
C ASN A 225 -16.39 -6.51 7.94
N CYS A 226 -15.09 -6.25 8.15
CA CYS A 226 -14.66 -5.26 9.14
C CYS A 226 -15.16 -3.85 8.79
N ALA A 227 -15.12 -3.47 7.51
CA ALA A 227 -15.50 -2.14 7.04
C ALA A 227 -16.95 -1.77 7.41
N ILE A 228 -17.88 -2.71 7.29
CA ILE A 228 -19.29 -2.52 7.66
C ILE A 228 -19.41 -2.11 9.14
N ALA A 229 -18.75 -2.84 10.03
CA ALA A 229 -18.77 -2.57 11.46
C ALA A 229 -18.06 -1.25 11.80
N VAL A 230 -16.90 -1.00 11.18
CA VAL A 230 -16.10 0.23 11.37
C VAL A 230 -16.88 1.46 10.97
N ASN A 231 -17.51 1.46 9.79
CA ASN A 231 -18.26 2.61 9.30
C ASN A 231 -19.41 2.96 10.25
N SER A 232 -20.14 1.96 10.78
CA SER A 232 -21.20 2.18 11.76
C SER A 232 -20.67 2.74 13.08
N ILE A 233 -19.58 2.16 13.63
CA ILE A 233 -19.03 2.56 14.92
C ILE A 233 -18.41 3.97 14.86
N PHE A 234 -17.67 4.30 13.80
CA PHE A 234 -17.05 5.62 13.66
C PHE A 234 -18.08 6.72 13.36
N ALA A 235 -19.20 6.40 12.70
CA ALA A 235 -20.27 7.37 12.45
C ALA A 235 -21.00 7.79 13.73
N ASP A 236 -21.19 6.87 14.68
CA ASP A 236 -21.98 7.08 15.90
C ASP A 236 -21.14 6.94 17.19
N TYR A 237 -19.84 7.26 17.13
CA TYR A 237 -18.88 7.00 18.20
C TYR A 237 -19.23 7.71 19.53
N GLN A 238 -19.95 8.83 19.47
CA GLN A 238 -20.29 9.59 20.68
C GLN A 238 -21.36 8.91 21.54
N SER A 239 -22.23 8.10 20.95
CA SER A 239 -23.31 7.38 21.64
C SER A 239 -22.87 6.03 22.19
N LEU A 240 -21.75 5.49 21.71
CA LEU A 240 -21.27 4.15 22.05
C LEU A 240 -20.38 4.14 23.30
N ASP A 241 -20.36 3.02 23.98
CA ASP A 241 -19.43 2.79 25.10
C ASP A 241 -17.99 2.48 24.63
N GLY A 242 -17.05 2.60 25.56
CA GLY A 242 -15.62 2.47 25.24
C GLY A 242 -15.20 1.10 24.74
N SER A 243 -15.89 0.01 25.10
CA SER A 243 -15.61 -1.32 24.59
C SER A 243 -15.99 -1.48 23.13
N HIS A 244 -17.10 -0.88 22.69
CA HIS A 244 -17.49 -0.82 21.28
C HIS A 244 -16.50 0.01 20.47
N LEU A 245 -16.04 1.14 21.02
CA LEU A 245 -15.03 1.99 20.37
C LEU A 245 -13.69 1.25 20.22
N LEU A 246 -13.23 0.55 21.27
CA LEU A 246 -12.03 -0.28 21.17
C LEU A 246 -12.17 -1.37 20.09
N LEU A 247 -13.34 -2.03 20.04
CA LEU A 247 -13.63 -3.04 19.02
C LEU A 247 -13.62 -2.44 17.61
N GLY A 248 -14.23 -1.26 17.43
CA GLY A 248 -14.20 -0.51 16.17
C GLY A 248 -12.78 -0.17 15.72
N ALA A 249 -11.91 0.26 16.63
CA ALA A 249 -10.51 0.54 16.35
C ALA A 249 -9.72 -0.74 15.97
N ILE A 250 -10.01 -1.87 16.64
CA ILE A 250 -9.44 -3.16 16.29
C ILE A 250 -9.95 -3.60 14.91
N PHE A 251 -11.23 -3.48 14.62
CA PHE A 251 -11.77 -3.82 13.30
C PHE A 251 -11.15 -2.96 12.20
N PHE A 252 -10.98 -1.66 12.42
CA PHE A 252 -10.29 -0.80 11.46
C PHE A 252 -8.84 -1.24 11.24
N THR A 253 -8.15 -1.65 12.30
CA THR A 253 -6.79 -2.18 12.24
C THR A 253 -6.70 -3.40 11.29
N PHE A 254 -7.69 -4.30 11.34
CA PHE A 254 -7.73 -5.46 10.45
C PHE A 254 -8.34 -5.14 9.09
N GLN A 255 -9.24 -4.16 8.99
CA GLN A 255 -9.74 -3.66 7.71
C GLN A 255 -8.60 -3.13 6.86
N ILE A 256 -7.81 -2.17 7.35
CA ILE A 256 -6.70 -1.58 6.59
C ILE A 256 -5.61 -2.61 6.25
N TYR A 257 -5.36 -3.55 7.13
CA TYR A 257 -4.42 -4.63 6.87
C TYR A 257 -4.95 -5.63 5.84
N GLY A 258 -6.16 -6.13 6.02
CA GLY A 258 -6.78 -7.10 5.12
C GLY A 258 -6.97 -6.53 3.72
N ASP A 259 -7.43 -5.27 3.62
CA ASP A 259 -7.63 -4.58 2.36
C ASP A 259 -6.31 -4.40 1.61
N PHE A 260 -5.33 -3.76 2.21
CA PHE A 260 -4.08 -3.43 1.52
C PHE A 260 -3.15 -4.63 1.34
N SER A 261 -3.01 -5.51 2.35
CA SER A 261 -2.21 -6.72 2.17
C SER A 261 -2.87 -7.73 1.23
N GLY A 262 -4.21 -7.76 1.21
CA GLY A 262 -4.98 -8.57 0.26
C GLY A 262 -4.76 -8.11 -1.17
N TYR A 263 -4.90 -6.82 -1.42
CA TYR A 263 -4.59 -6.21 -2.73
C TYR A 263 -3.14 -6.46 -3.17
N SER A 264 -2.17 -6.28 -2.25
CA SER A 264 -0.76 -6.56 -2.53
C SER A 264 -0.52 -8.02 -2.88
N ASP A 265 -1.18 -8.97 -2.20
CA ASP A 265 -1.03 -10.40 -2.51
C ASP A 265 -1.65 -10.76 -3.86
N ILE A 266 -2.82 -10.19 -4.21
CA ILE A 266 -3.42 -10.37 -5.52
C ILE A 266 -2.49 -9.81 -6.61
N ALA A 267 -1.94 -8.62 -6.41
CA ALA A 267 -1.00 -7.98 -7.34
C ALA A 267 0.26 -8.82 -7.57
N ILE A 268 0.89 -9.30 -6.49
CA ILE A 268 2.10 -10.14 -6.56
C ILE A 268 1.78 -11.47 -7.23
N GLY A 269 0.68 -12.11 -6.82
CA GLY A 269 0.23 -13.38 -7.41
C GLY A 269 -0.07 -13.24 -8.91
N THR A 270 -0.78 -12.18 -9.30
CA THR A 270 -1.08 -11.87 -10.70
C THR A 270 0.21 -11.65 -11.51
N ALA A 271 1.16 -10.87 -10.99
CA ALA A 271 2.45 -10.65 -11.66
C ALA A 271 3.22 -11.97 -11.90
N ARG A 272 3.15 -12.90 -10.94
CA ARG A 272 3.74 -14.25 -11.07
C ARG A 272 3.16 -15.06 -12.21
N LEU A 273 1.87 -14.90 -12.53
CA LEU A 273 1.26 -15.55 -13.69
C LEU A 273 1.90 -15.12 -15.03
N PHE A 274 2.44 -13.88 -15.05
CA PHE A 274 3.13 -13.31 -16.21
C PHE A 274 4.67 -13.48 -16.17
N GLY A 275 5.17 -14.30 -15.23
CA GLY A 275 6.62 -14.51 -15.06
C GLY A 275 7.36 -13.32 -14.48
N ILE A 276 6.67 -12.41 -13.78
CA ILE A 276 7.21 -11.18 -13.19
C ILE A 276 7.13 -11.27 -11.66
N ASN A 277 8.20 -10.89 -10.99
CA ASN A 277 8.30 -10.90 -9.54
C ASN A 277 8.25 -9.47 -8.99
N LEU A 278 7.23 -9.18 -8.19
CA LEU A 278 7.11 -7.93 -7.46
C LEU A 278 7.66 -8.05 -6.03
N MET A 279 8.02 -6.92 -5.44
CA MET A 279 8.49 -6.84 -4.06
C MET A 279 7.40 -7.25 -3.07
N ARG A 280 7.79 -7.86 -1.96
CA ARG A 280 6.88 -8.09 -0.84
C ARG A 280 6.54 -6.76 -0.16
N ASN A 281 5.24 -6.56 0.16
CA ASN A 281 4.76 -5.33 0.79
C ASN A 281 4.42 -5.49 2.27
N PHE A 282 3.99 -6.67 2.70
CA PHE A 282 3.66 -6.99 4.09
C PHE A 282 4.34 -8.28 4.56
N ASN A 283 4.78 -8.30 5.82
CA ASN A 283 5.41 -9.46 6.45
C ASN A 283 4.85 -9.70 7.85
N TYR A 284 3.55 -10.01 7.94
CA TYR A 284 2.84 -10.27 9.20
C TYR A 284 3.11 -9.21 10.28
N PRO A 285 2.77 -7.94 10.03
CA PRO A 285 3.20 -6.80 10.83
C PRO A 285 2.66 -6.80 12.26
N TYR A 286 1.51 -7.41 12.51
CA TYR A 286 0.89 -7.41 13.84
C TYR A 286 1.51 -8.41 14.81
N PHE A 287 2.48 -9.20 14.37
CA PHE A 287 3.32 -10.01 15.26
C PHE A 287 4.64 -9.32 15.64
N SER A 288 4.71 -8.01 15.49
CA SER A 288 5.90 -7.21 15.81
C SER A 288 6.02 -6.95 17.31
N ARG A 289 7.26 -7.06 17.82
CA ARG A 289 7.60 -6.91 19.24
C ARG A 289 7.96 -5.47 19.64
N ASP A 290 8.16 -4.60 18.66
CA ASP A 290 8.32 -3.15 18.83
C ASP A 290 7.92 -2.40 17.55
N ILE A 291 7.80 -1.07 17.67
CA ILE A 291 7.42 -0.19 16.56
C ILE A 291 8.44 -0.21 15.40
N ALA A 292 9.71 -0.42 15.67
CA ALA A 292 10.71 -0.49 14.61
C ALA A 292 10.60 -1.81 13.81
N GLU A 293 10.25 -2.92 14.48
CA GLU A 293 9.92 -4.17 13.79
C GLU A 293 8.63 -4.03 12.98
N PHE A 294 7.59 -3.36 13.52
CA PHE A 294 6.34 -3.09 12.81
C PHE A 294 6.60 -2.38 11.48
N TRP A 295 7.34 -1.29 11.46
CA TRP A 295 7.63 -0.52 10.24
C TRP A 295 8.54 -1.26 9.24
N ARG A 296 9.32 -2.24 9.68
CA ARG A 296 10.05 -3.15 8.77
C ARG A 296 9.16 -4.19 8.11
N ARG A 297 7.93 -4.40 8.63
CA ARG A 297 6.98 -5.41 8.19
C ARG A 297 5.73 -4.83 7.53
N TRP A 298 5.46 -3.56 7.74
CA TRP A 298 4.34 -2.82 7.20
C TRP A 298 4.78 -1.98 6.01
N HIS A 299 4.03 -2.08 4.88
CA HIS A 299 4.23 -1.30 3.65
C HIS A 299 5.72 -1.18 3.25
N ILE A 300 6.38 -2.33 3.13
CA ILE A 300 7.83 -2.46 2.98
C ILE A 300 8.34 -1.68 1.77
N SER A 301 7.59 -1.71 0.65
CA SER A 301 7.97 -1.01 -0.58
C SER A 301 8.05 0.50 -0.36
N LEU A 302 7.05 1.12 0.29
CA LEU A 302 7.05 2.55 0.63
C LEU A 302 8.13 2.90 1.67
N THR A 303 8.19 2.14 2.76
CA THR A 303 9.18 2.36 3.83
C THR A 303 10.60 2.32 3.30
N THR A 304 10.90 1.37 2.41
CA THR A 304 12.22 1.28 1.78
C THR A 304 12.43 2.37 0.73
N TRP A 305 11.37 2.84 0.04
CA TRP A 305 11.45 3.96 -0.88
C TRP A 305 11.86 5.25 -0.14
N PHE A 306 11.17 5.60 0.94
CA PHE A 306 11.52 6.77 1.77
C PHE A 306 12.91 6.65 2.37
N ARG A 307 13.31 5.45 2.81
CA ARG A 307 14.67 5.20 3.32
C ARG A 307 15.73 5.56 2.27
N ASP A 308 15.54 5.10 1.03
CA ASP A 308 16.61 5.17 0.02
C ASP A 308 16.65 6.53 -0.69
N TYR A 309 15.49 7.20 -0.85
CA TYR A 309 15.41 8.46 -1.60
C TYR A 309 15.24 9.71 -0.72
N ILE A 310 14.94 9.56 0.57
CA ILE A 310 14.86 10.69 1.52
C ILE A 310 15.85 10.52 2.67
N TYR A 311 15.80 9.38 3.40
CA TYR A 311 16.62 9.20 4.61
C TYR A 311 18.11 9.17 4.34
N PHE A 312 18.55 8.39 3.36
CA PHE A 312 19.97 8.31 3.03
C PHE A 312 20.54 9.61 2.47
N PRO A 313 19.87 10.34 1.57
CA PRO A 313 20.31 11.67 1.14
C PRO A 313 20.44 12.70 2.28
N LEU A 314 19.60 12.61 3.33
CA LEU A 314 19.68 13.45 4.53
C LEU A 314 20.84 13.06 5.49
N GLY A 315 21.63 12.03 5.15
CA GLY A 315 22.73 11.49 5.96
C GLY A 315 22.40 10.20 6.71
N GLY A 316 21.15 9.73 6.63
CA GLY A 316 20.72 8.47 7.24
C GLY A 316 20.99 8.40 8.74
N SER A 317 21.55 7.28 9.20
CA SER A 317 22.00 7.06 10.59
C SER A 317 23.51 7.27 10.78
N ARG A 318 24.22 7.71 9.74
CA ARG A 318 25.68 7.98 9.81
C ARG A 318 25.97 9.42 10.24
N CYS A 319 25.15 9.97 11.11
CA CYS A 319 25.24 11.34 11.61
C CYS A 319 24.96 11.37 13.13
N SER A 320 24.97 12.54 13.75
CA SER A 320 24.67 12.65 15.18
C SER A 320 23.25 12.14 15.50
N LYS A 321 23.02 11.69 16.74
CA LYS A 321 21.72 11.20 17.20
C LYS A 321 20.58 12.17 16.89
N TRP A 322 20.78 13.48 17.11
CA TRP A 322 19.79 14.51 16.81
C TRP A 322 19.47 14.63 15.32
N LYS A 323 20.48 14.56 14.46
CA LYS A 323 20.26 14.53 13.00
C LYS A 323 19.51 13.25 12.58
N THR A 324 19.82 12.12 13.19
CA THR A 324 19.12 10.86 12.93
C THR A 324 17.64 10.95 13.35
N MET A 325 17.34 11.55 14.52
CA MET A 325 15.96 11.81 14.95
C MET A 325 15.23 12.76 14.00
N ARG A 326 15.85 13.88 13.62
CA ARG A 326 15.30 14.79 12.60
C ARG A 326 15.00 14.06 11.28
N ASN A 327 15.93 13.28 10.77
CA ASN A 327 15.76 12.54 9.51
C ASN A 327 14.61 11.55 9.62
N THR A 328 14.47 10.89 10.77
CA THR A 328 13.35 9.97 11.06
C THR A 328 12.03 10.72 11.15
N ALA A 329 11.98 11.88 11.84
CA ALA A 329 10.80 12.72 11.88
C ALA A 329 10.36 13.15 10.48
N ILE A 330 11.30 13.61 9.64
CA ILE A 330 11.02 14.01 8.26
C ILE A 330 10.36 12.87 7.48
N ILE A 331 10.90 11.64 7.58
CA ILE A 331 10.31 10.49 6.87
C ILE A 331 8.87 10.23 7.31
N PHE A 332 8.61 10.19 8.62
CA PHE A 332 7.27 9.90 9.13
C PHE A 332 6.29 11.02 8.79
N LEU A 333 6.69 12.29 8.87
CA LEU A 333 5.83 13.42 8.49
C LEU A 333 5.54 13.42 6.98
N VAL A 334 6.56 13.19 6.14
CA VAL A 334 6.39 13.06 4.68
C VAL A 334 5.53 11.85 4.34
N SER A 335 5.71 10.73 5.05
CA SER A 335 4.88 9.54 4.87
C SER A 335 3.41 9.81 5.23
N GLY A 336 3.16 10.51 6.34
CA GLY A 336 1.82 10.91 6.73
C GLY A 336 1.19 11.82 5.67
N PHE A 337 1.87 12.87 5.27
CA PHE A 337 1.40 13.80 4.23
C PHE A 337 1.17 13.11 2.87
N TRP A 338 1.98 12.12 2.53
CA TRP A 338 1.80 11.34 1.30
C TRP A 338 0.48 10.52 1.29
N HIS A 339 0.04 10.03 2.45
CA HIS A 339 -1.22 9.27 2.53
C HIS A 339 -2.42 10.14 2.19
N GLY A 340 -2.48 11.39 2.65
CA GLY A 340 -3.62 12.26 2.34
C GLY A 340 -3.39 13.72 2.69
N ALA A 341 -4.14 14.59 2.01
CA ALA A 341 -4.15 16.02 2.23
C ALA A 341 -5.03 16.40 3.45
N ASN A 342 -4.66 15.90 4.63
CA ASN A 342 -5.34 16.19 5.89
C ASN A 342 -4.34 16.23 7.05
N TRP A 343 -4.60 17.08 8.04
CA TRP A 343 -3.79 17.20 9.24
C TRP A 343 -3.76 15.93 10.09
N THR A 344 -4.79 15.08 10.03
CA THR A 344 -4.82 13.79 10.72
C THR A 344 -3.69 12.87 10.27
N PHE A 345 -3.37 12.85 8.97
CA PHE A 345 -2.25 12.08 8.46
C PHE A 345 -0.89 12.63 8.90
N VAL A 346 -0.76 13.96 8.99
CA VAL A 346 0.46 14.60 9.51
C VAL A 346 0.64 14.24 10.99
N CYS A 347 -0.44 14.33 11.78
CA CYS A 347 -0.44 13.92 13.19
C CYS A 347 -0.11 12.44 13.37
N TRP A 348 -0.65 11.56 12.50
CA TRP A 348 -0.32 10.15 12.49
C TRP A 348 1.18 9.92 12.24
N GLY A 349 1.77 10.64 11.27
CA GLY A 349 3.20 10.61 11.04
C GLY A 349 4.01 11.08 12.25
N ALA A 350 3.62 12.20 12.87
CA ALA A 350 4.25 12.73 14.09
C ALA A 350 4.18 11.72 15.24
N TYR A 351 3.01 11.09 15.44
CA TYR A 351 2.80 10.06 16.46
C TYR A 351 3.79 8.89 16.28
N HIS A 352 3.93 8.36 15.07
CA HIS A 352 4.85 7.25 14.81
C HIS A 352 6.32 7.67 14.93
N ALA A 353 6.68 8.90 14.55
CA ALA A 353 8.01 9.43 14.79
C ALA A 353 8.32 9.47 16.30
N PHE A 354 7.37 9.97 17.12
CA PHE A 354 7.49 10.01 18.57
C PHE A 354 7.69 8.63 19.18
N LEU A 355 6.92 7.62 18.76
CA LEU A 355 7.08 6.24 19.21
C LEU A 355 8.42 5.60 18.79
N PHE A 356 9.01 6.09 17.70
CA PHE A 356 10.28 5.55 17.20
C PHE A 356 11.50 6.14 17.91
N PHE A 357 11.42 7.36 18.44
CA PHE A 357 12.52 8.09 19.07
C PHE A 357 13.18 7.36 20.24
N PRO A 358 12.45 6.78 21.22
CA PRO A 358 13.06 6.04 22.32
C PRO A 358 13.93 4.87 21.81
N LEU A 359 13.48 4.18 20.77
CA LEU A 359 14.24 3.06 20.19
C LEU A 359 15.53 3.53 19.52
N LEU A 360 15.51 4.71 18.89
CA LEU A 360 16.71 5.33 18.30
C LEU A 360 17.70 5.77 19.37
N LEU A 361 17.23 6.47 20.40
CA LEU A 361 18.06 6.98 21.48
C LEU A 361 18.78 5.85 22.24
N LEU A 362 18.07 4.74 22.47
CA LEU A 362 18.57 3.54 23.13
C LEU A 362 19.38 2.62 22.21
N GLY A 363 19.45 2.91 20.89
CA GLY A 363 20.12 2.05 19.92
C GLY A 363 19.43 0.68 19.72
N LYS A 364 18.15 0.56 20.07
CA LYS A 364 17.38 -0.69 20.06
C LYS A 364 16.50 -0.87 18.80
N ASN A 365 16.50 0.09 17.89
CA ASN A 365 15.67 0.07 16.68
C ASN A 365 15.99 -1.06 15.68
N ARG A 366 17.07 -1.81 15.87
CA ARG A 366 17.45 -3.01 15.09
C ARG A 366 17.51 -4.28 15.92
N LYS A 367 16.88 -4.30 17.09
CA LYS A 367 16.94 -5.43 18.02
C LYS A 367 16.24 -6.68 17.48
N TYR A 368 15.09 -6.52 16.85
CA TYR A 368 14.26 -7.63 16.36
C TYR A 368 14.27 -7.64 14.83
N THR A 369 15.19 -8.41 14.23
CA THR A 369 15.30 -8.58 12.78
C THR A 369 14.73 -9.94 12.32
N ASP A 370 14.67 -10.91 13.23
CA ASP A 370 14.17 -12.25 12.98
C ASP A 370 12.65 -12.36 13.21
N VAL A 371 12.06 -13.44 12.68
CA VAL A 371 10.66 -13.79 12.91
C VAL A 371 10.46 -14.13 14.40
N VAL A 372 9.36 -13.67 15.00
CA VAL A 372 8.98 -14.00 16.37
C VAL A 372 8.81 -15.51 16.52
N ALA A 373 9.26 -16.07 17.64
CA ALA A 373 9.20 -17.51 17.94
C ALA A 373 9.69 -18.39 16.76
N LYS A 374 10.82 -18.02 16.10
CA LYS A 374 11.34 -18.66 14.86
C LYS A 374 11.44 -20.17 14.98
N ASP A 375 11.93 -20.67 16.12
CA ASP A 375 12.22 -22.08 16.36
C ASP A 375 11.20 -22.75 17.33
N ARG A 376 10.07 -22.07 17.60
CA ARG A 376 9.04 -22.52 18.54
C ARG A 376 7.65 -22.32 17.94
N LEU A 377 6.70 -23.18 18.31
CA LEU A 377 5.32 -23.03 17.88
C LEU A 377 4.65 -21.83 18.57
N LEU A 378 4.84 -21.72 19.90
CA LEU A 378 4.24 -20.65 20.71
C LEU A 378 5.27 -19.59 21.08
N PRO A 379 4.86 -18.31 21.16
CA PRO A 379 5.71 -17.23 21.63
C PRO A 379 5.95 -17.35 23.14
N SER A 380 7.04 -16.79 23.64
CA SER A 380 7.23 -16.62 25.07
C SER A 380 6.24 -15.58 25.64
N VAL A 381 5.95 -15.66 26.92
CA VAL A 381 5.08 -14.69 27.63
C VAL A 381 5.56 -13.25 27.38
N LYS A 382 6.88 -13.03 27.41
CA LYS A 382 7.48 -11.73 27.09
C LYS A 382 7.17 -11.26 25.68
N GLU A 383 7.28 -12.15 24.68
CA GLU A 383 6.97 -11.80 23.28
C GLU A 383 5.47 -11.50 23.11
N VAL A 384 4.58 -12.21 23.81
CA VAL A 384 3.14 -11.91 23.82
C VAL A 384 2.89 -10.50 24.33
N PHE A 385 3.44 -10.12 25.49
CA PHE A 385 3.27 -8.76 26.02
C PHE A 385 3.85 -7.70 25.09
N GLN A 386 5.00 -7.95 24.48
CA GLN A 386 5.60 -7.02 23.52
C GLN A 386 4.72 -6.83 22.27
N MET A 387 4.19 -7.93 21.71
CA MET A 387 3.28 -7.87 20.57
C MET A 387 1.98 -7.12 20.93
N LEU A 388 1.39 -7.39 22.09
CA LEU A 388 0.16 -6.73 22.54
C LEU A 388 0.37 -5.23 22.73
N ILE A 389 1.45 -4.81 23.40
CA ILE A 389 1.76 -3.37 23.59
C ILE A 389 1.98 -2.72 22.23
N THR A 390 2.78 -3.31 21.36
CA THR A 390 3.04 -2.78 20.01
C THR A 390 1.76 -2.68 19.20
N PHE A 391 0.92 -3.71 19.26
CA PHE A 391 -0.37 -3.73 18.58
C PHE A 391 -1.29 -2.60 19.07
N MET A 392 -1.42 -2.41 20.40
CA MET A 392 -2.25 -1.33 20.96
C MET A 392 -1.75 0.05 20.58
N LEU A 393 -0.43 0.29 20.57
CA LEU A 393 0.16 1.53 20.08
C LEU A 393 -0.18 1.77 18.59
N VAL A 394 -0.16 0.72 17.79
CA VAL A 394 -0.53 0.80 16.37
C VAL A 394 -2.03 1.06 16.20
N VAL A 395 -2.90 0.44 17.02
CA VAL A 395 -4.36 0.69 17.05
C VAL A 395 -4.65 2.18 17.30
N ILE A 396 -3.98 2.80 18.28
CA ILE A 396 -4.11 4.25 18.53
C ILE A 396 -3.70 5.07 17.30
N GLY A 397 -2.59 4.68 16.64
CA GLY A 397 -2.18 5.31 15.38
C GLY A 397 -3.26 5.20 14.30
N TRP A 398 -3.93 4.04 14.20
CA TRP A 398 -4.99 3.85 13.21
C TRP A 398 -6.27 4.64 13.53
N ILE A 399 -6.59 4.93 14.80
CA ILE A 399 -7.68 5.85 15.16
C ILE A 399 -7.39 7.25 14.59
N ILE A 400 -6.15 7.76 14.77
CA ILE A 400 -5.75 9.07 14.23
C ILE A 400 -5.84 9.08 12.69
N PHE A 401 -5.44 7.98 12.05
CA PHE A 401 -5.46 7.83 10.59
C PHE A 401 -6.88 7.81 10.01
N ARG A 402 -7.85 7.17 10.70
CA ARG A 402 -9.23 7.00 10.24
C ARG A 402 -10.10 8.24 10.46
N ALA A 403 -9.78 9.03 11.48
CA ALA A 403 -10.56 10.19 11.85
C ALA A 403 -10.55 11.27 10.75
N GLU A 404 -11.66 11.95 10.58
CA GLU A 404 -11.81 13.07 9.63
C GLU A 404 -11.11 14.33 10.11
N THR A 405 -11.04 14.53 11.44
CA THR A 405 -10.39 15.67 12.08
C THR A 405 -9.55 15.23 13.29
N ILE A 406 -8.56 16.05 13.68
CA ILE A 406 -7.76 15.81 14.89
C ILE A 406 -8.67 15.80 16.14
N HIS A 407 -9.68 16.67 16.17
CA HIS A 407 -10.64 16.74 17.28
C HIS A 407 -11.41 15.42 17.40
N GLN A 408 -11.93 14.89 16.30
CA GLN A 408 -12.61 13.59 16.28
C GLN A 408 -11.69 12.45 16.76
N ALA A 409 -10.41 12.44 16.34
CA ALA A 409 -9.46 11.43 16.80
C ALA A 409 -9.26 11.49 18.31
N TRP A 410 -9.13 12.69 18.84
CA TRP A 410 -8.97 12.92 20.28
C TRP A 410 -10.22 12.51 21.06
N ASP A 411 -11.39 12.98 20.64
CA ASP A 411 -12.68 12.64 21.27
C ASP A 411 -12.93 11.13 21.26
N TYR A 412 -12.64 10.47 20.14
CA TYR A 412 -12.77 9.02 20.05
C TYR A 412 -11.92 8.31 21.12
N ILE A 413 -10.65 8.71 21.24
CA ILE A 413 -9.73 8.13 22.24
C ILE A 413 -10.22 8.44 23.67
N VAL A 414 -10.67 9.66 23.94
CA VAL A 414 -11.18 10.05 25.26
C VAL A 414 -12.45 9.26 25.58
N CYS A 415 -13.42 9.18 24.68
CA CYS A 415 -14.64 8.40 24.87
C CYS A 415 -14.32 6.90 25.07
N MET A 416 -13.38 6.34 24.29
CA MET A 416 -12.95 4.94 24.43
C MET A 416 -12.42 4.64 25.84
N VAL A 417 -11.73 5.58 26.49
CA VAL A 417 -11.15 5.39 27.84
C VAL A 417 -12.16 5.75 28.93
N THR A 418 -12.84 6.89 28.82
CA THR A 418 -13.69 7.43 29.89
C THR A 418 -15.05 6.76 29.99
N LYS A 419 -15.60 6.32 28.85
CA LYS A 419 -16.89 5.58 28.79
C LYS A 419 -16.68 4.06 28.77
N PHE A 420 -15.51 3.58 29.20
CA PHE A 420 -15.22 2.16 29.13
C PHE A 420 -16.16 1.37 30.07
N HIS A 421 -17.06 0.62 29.46
CA HIS A 421 -17.89 -0.38 30.09
C HIS A 421 -17.80 -1.65 29.25
N PHE A 422 -17.59 -2.79 29.92
CA PHE A 422 -17.47 -4.05 29.19
C PHE A 422 -18.84 -4.51 28.70
N SER A 423 -19.09 -4.32 27.43
CA SER A 423 -20.25 -4.86 26.72
C SER A 423 -19.81 -5.41 25.36
N MET A 424 -20.50 -6.43 24.90
CA MET A 424 -20.30 -6.98 23.55
C MET A 424 -21.48 -6.59 22.67
N PRO A 425 -21.21 -6.12 21.43
CA PRO A 425 -22.30 -5.81 20.51
C PRO A 425 -23.18 -7.05 20.25
N ALA A 426 -24.48 -6.86 20.23
CA ALA A 426 -25.44 -7.93 19.93
C ALA A 426 -25.27 -8.44 18.48
N HIS A 427 -24.94 -7.53 17.57
CA HIS A 427 -24.75 -7.78 16.14
C HIS A 427 -23.40 -7.28 15.66
N GLY A 428 -22.93 -7.76 14.49
CA GLY A 428 -21.67 -7.27 13.88
C GLY A 428 -20.39 -7.80 14.49
N LYS A 429 -20.41 -8.94 15.20
CA LYS A 429 -19.23 -9.59 15.79
C LYS A 429 -18.57 -10.67 14.91
N ASP A 430 -19.20 -11.00 13.77
CA ASP A 430 -18.68 -12.01 12.85
C ASP A 430 -17.24 -11.73 12.38
N PRO A 431 -16.80 -10.46 12.16
CA PRO A 431 -15.42 -10.16 11.83
C PRO A 431 -14.39 -10.71 12.83
N LEU A 432 -14.74 -10.89 14.12
CA LEU A 432 -13.85 -11.48 15.11
C LEU A 432 -13.43 -12.90 14.75
N ILE A 433 -14.33 -13.70 14.19
CA ILE A 433 -14.07 -15.06 13.74
C ILE A 433 -13.11 -15.02 12.55
N TYR A 434 -13.35 -14.13 11.59
CA TYR A 434 -12.51 -14.00 10.39
C TYR A 434 -11.11 -13.51 10.73
N ILE A 435 -11.00 -12.56 11.67
CA ILE A 435 -9.72 -12.08 12.22
C ILE A 435 -8.99 -13.22 12.94
N ALA A 436 -9.68 -14.02 13.74
CA ALA A 436 -9.07 -15.15 14.44
C ALA A 436 -8.51 -16.19 13.45
N ILE A 437 -9.27 -16.52 12.40
CA ILE A 437 -8.82 -17.43 11.33
C ILE A 437 -7.59 -16.85 10.62
N LEU A 438 -7.62 -15.56 10.25
CA LEU A 438 -6.49 -14.86 9.63
C LEU A 438 -5.24 -14.98 10.51
N LEU A 439 -5.36 -14.62 11.80
CA LEU A 439 -4.23 -14.61 12.73
C LEU A 439 -3.66 -16.02 12.95
N ILE A 440 -4.50 -17.05 13.06
CA ILE A 440 -4.05 -18.43 13.20
C ILE A 440 -3.26 -18.88 11.98
N ILE A 441 -3.78 -18.65 10.77
CA ILE A 441 -3.10 -19.05 9.53
C ILE A 441 -1.78 -18.28 9.38
N GLU A 442 -1.79 -16.96 9.58
CA GLU A 442 -0.59 -16.13 9.46
C GLU A 442 0.46 -16.49 10.54
N TRP A 443 0.02 -16.84 11.76
CA TRP A 443 0.93 -17.31 12.80
C TRP A 443 1.63 -18.61 12.41
N LEU A 444 0.89 -19.56 11.89
CA LEU A 444 1.45 -20.84 11.42
C LEU A 444 2.39 -20.65 10.21
N GLN A 445 2.11 -19.66 9.36
CA GLN A 445 2.87 -19.36 8.13
C GLN A 445 3.81 -18.16 8.28
N ARG A 446 4.11 -17.69 9.51
CA ARG A 446 4.88 -16.45 9.75
C ARG A 446 6.31 -16.45 9.20
N GLN A 447 6.84 -17.62 8.83
CA GLN A 447 8.14 -17.77 8.17
C GLN A 447 8.03 -17.82 6.65
N LYS A 448 6.81 -17.80 6.09
CA LYS A 448 6.52 -17.88 4.67
C LYS A 448 6.14 -16.51 4.11
N GLN A 449 5.98 -16.44 2.80
CA GLN A 449 5.62 -15.18 2.16
C GLN A 449 4.13 -14.85 2.32
N PHE A 450 3.25 -15.85 2.29
CA PHE A 450 1.79 -15.72 2.42
C PHE A 450 1.15 -16.96 3.04
N GLY A 451 -0.10 -16.84 3.50
CA GLY A 451 -0.76 -17.84 4.32
C GLY A 451 -1.00 -19.21 3.65
N LEU A 452 -1.19 -19.26 2.34
CA LEU A 452 -1.40 -20.51 1.60
C LEU A 452 -0.13 -21.06 0.93
N GLN A 453 1.05 -20.61 1.31
CA GLN A 453 2.33 -21.16 0.87
C GLN A 453 2.66 -22.45 1.65
N LEU A 454 1.89 -23.51 1.36
CA LEU A 454 2.02 -24.80 2.03
C LEU A 454 3.20 -25.58 1.45
N GLU A 455 4.19 -25.90 2.30
CA GLU A 455 5.29 -26.79 1.92
C GLU A 455 4.81 -28.24 1.84
N GLU A 456 5.38 -29.02 0.92
CA GLU A 456 5.09 -30.44 0.75
C GLU A 456 5.76 -31.30 1.84
N LYS A 457 5.53 -30.94 3.10
CA LYS A 457 6.07 -31.64 4.28
C LYS A 457 4.95 -32.05 5.24
N GLY A 458 5.17 -33.10 6.02
CA GLY A 458 4.18 -33.59 6.97
C GLY A 458 2.84 -33.91 6.32
N ILE A 459 1.74 -33.48 6.91
CA ILE A 459 0.37 -33.69 6.41
C ILE A 459 0.15 -33.02 5.03
N PHE A 460 0.83 -31.91 4.75
CA PHE A 460 0.72 -31.20 3.47
C PHE A 460 1.46 -31.88 2.31
N ARG A 461 2.17 -33.00 2.56
CA ARG A 461 2.70 -33.86 1.48
C ARG A 461 1.56 -34.45 0.62
N HIS A 462 0.41 -34.73 1.26
CA HIS A 462 -0.74 -35.29 0.54
C HIS A 462 -1.46 -34.21 -0.27
N ARG A 463 -1.57 -34.44 -1.57
CA ARG A 463 -2.28 -33.52 -2.50
C ARG A 463 -3.73 -33.26 -2.06
N ALA A 464 -4.43 -34.33 -1.62
CA ALA A 464 -5.81 -34.22 -1.16
C ALA A 464 -5.96 -33.17 -0.04
N VAL A 465 -5.07 -33.17 0.96
CA VAL A 465 -5.11 -32.21 2.08
C VAL A 465 -4.92 -30.78 1.57
N ARG A 466 -3.94 -30.53 0.70
CA ARG A 466 -3.71 -29.20 0.15
C ARG A 466 -4.91 -28.72 -0.68
N TRP A 467 -5.45 -29.56 -1.53
CA TRP A 467 -6.62 -29.22 -2.35
C TRP A 467 -7.87 -28.97 -1.49
N THR A 468 -8.10 -29.79 -0.45
CA THR A 468 -9.19 -29.55 0.50
C THR A 468 -9.07 -28.15 1.13
N ILE A 469 -7.87 -27.77 1.58
CA ILE A 469 -7.64 -26.43 2.16
C ILE A 469 -7.93 -25.33 1.12
N TYR A 470 -7.43 -25.46 -0.11
CA TYR A 470 -7.67 -24.47 -1.16
C TYR A 470 -9.16 -24.34 -1.51
N TYR A 471 -9.90 -25.45 -1.59
CA TYR A 471 -11.35 -25.44 -1.81
C TYR A 471 -12.11 -24.85 -0.63
N ILE A 472 -11.72 -25.16 0.61
CA ILE A 472 -12.35 -24.55 1.80
C ILE A 472 -12.16 -23.04 1.76
N VAL A 473 -10.94 -22.55 1.52
CA VAL A 473 -10.67 -21.11 1.46
C VAL A 473 -11.40 -20.47 0.27
N PHE A 474 -11.43 -21.12 -0.89
CA PHE A 474 -12.16 -20.64 -2.07
C PHE A 474 -13.66 -20.50 -1.78
N ILE A 475 -14.30 -21.55 -1.27
CA ILE A 475 -15.73 -21.55 -0.95
C ILE A 475 -16.03 -20.52 0.16
N ALA A 476 -15.21 -20.47 1.21
CA ALA A 476 -15.33 -19.49 2.27
C ALA A 476 -15.23 -18.05 1.75
N THR A 477 -14.33 -17.78 0.80
CA THR A 477 -14.15 -16.45 0.21
C THR A 477 -15.42 -15.96 -0.48
N PHE A 478 -16.17 -16.84 -1.16
CA PHE A 478 -17.40 -16.44 -1.86
C PHE A 478 -18.64 -16.48 -0.97
N LEU A 479 -18.72 -17.42 -0.01
CA LEU A 479 -19.89 -17.54 0.86
C LEU A 479 -19.90 -16.52 2.01
N LEU A 480 -18.70 -16.13 2.49
CA LEU A 480 -18.53 -15.21 3.62
C LEU A 480 -18.08 -13.83 3.19
N ALA A 481 -18.08 -13.54 1.88
CA ALA A 481 -17.75 -12.21 1.37
C ALA A 481 -18.65 -11.14 1.99
N GLY A 482 -18.05 -10.07 2.50
CA GLY A 482 -18.77 -8.87 2.89
C GLY A 482 -19.34 -8.13 1.67
N LYS A 483 -20.13 -7.07 1.93
CA LYS A 483 -20.49 -6.13 0.87
C LYS A 483 -19.22 -5.51 0.34
N GLN A 484 -19.08 -5.50 -0.98
CA GLN A 484 -17.90 -4.91 -1.63
C GLN A 484 -17.73 -3.44 -1.24
N GLU A 485 -16.63 -3.13 -0.63
CA GLU A 485 -16.22 -1.77 -0.26
C GLU A 485 -15.07 -1.31 -1.14
N GLU A 486 -15.04 0.00 -1.42
CA GLU A 486 -13.93 0.61 -2.17
C GLU A 486 -12.60 0.35 -1.45
N PHE A 487 -11.53 0.23 -2.24
CA PHE A 487 -10.19 0.09 -1.68
C PHE A 487 -9.85 1.32 -0.83
N ILE A 488 -9.37 1.08 0.39
CA ILE A 488 -9.20 2.14 1.41
C ILE A 488 -8.29 3.30 0.92
N TYR A 489 -7.30 3.02 0.06
CA TYR A 489 -6.41 4.04 -0.51
C TYR A 489 -7.03 4.90 -1.61
N PHE A 490 -8.26 4.61 -2.06
CA PHE A 490 -9.00 5.49 -2.97
C PHE A 490 -9.76 6.58 -2.23
N GLN A 491 -9.84 6.45 -0.90
CA GLN A 491 -10.55 7.40 -0.03
C GLN A 491 -9.66 8.56 0.44
N PHE A 492 -8.33 8.50 0.18
CA PHE A 492 -7.34 9.46 0.71
C PHE A 492 -6.58 10.21 -0.38
#